data_4150604e09cfaaa48c2b8ca187648dd1
#
_entry.id   4150604e09cfaaa48c2b8ca187648dd1
#
_cell.length_a   1.000
_cell.length_b   1.000
_cell.length_c   1.000
_cell.angle_alpha   90.00
_cell.angle_beta   90.00
_cell.angle_gamma   90.00
#
_symmetry.space_group_name_H-M   'P 1'
#
loop_
_entity.id
_entity.type
_entity.pdbx_description
1 polymer ?
#
loop_
_entity_poly.entity_id
_entity_poly.type
_entity_poly.pdbx_seq_one_letter_code
_entity_poly.pdbx_strand_id
1 'polypeptide(L)'
;MKGFTLIELMVAVSVGLVVTGMIIVNYNSYNTTQQLKQAALTLKNNIRFIETKAASGVKPSGSCTSLTGWNMTFSANGYTYGANCNGVAAGTTTTVTFPSGVTLTSLPSQNPIVFYVLSRGTNLNASATITLSGASKNYEVVIGKNGDVSDNGIQ
;
A
#
# COMPACT_ATOMS: atom_id res chain seq x y z
N MET A 1 -60.14 7.05 4.40
CA MET A 1 -58.66 7.16 4.39
C MET A 1 -58.24 8.04 5.55
N LYS A 2 -57.38 7.54 6.46
CA LYS A 2 -56.86 8.37 7.56
C LYS A 2 -55.64 9.12 7.03
N GLY A 3 -55.66 10.45 7.03
CA GLY A 3 -54.54 11.29 6.64
C GLY A 3 -53.50 11.35 7.78
N PHE A 4 -52.22 11.55 7.40
CA PHE A 4 -51.17 11.77 8.38
C PHE A 4 -51.34 13.12 9.07
N THR A 5 -51.06 13.17 10.36
CA THR A 5 -51.03 14.43 11.10
C THR A 5 -49.74 15.18 10.86
N LEU A 6 -49.74 16.53 10.90
CA LEU A 6 -48.57 17.35 10.69
C LEU A 6 -47.44 17.03 11.69
N ILE A 7 -47.81 16.69 12.95
CA ILE A 7 -46.85 16.33 13.98
C ILE A 7 -46.18 14.95 13.71
N GLU A 8 -46.93 14.02 13.14
CA GLU A 8 -46.42 12.70 12.77
C GLU A 8 -45.37 12.80 11.65
N LEU A 9 -45.60 13.72 10.69
CA LEU A 9 -44.64 14.02 9.62
C LEU A 9 -43.37 14.71 10.16
N MET A 10 -43.50 15.66 11.09
CA MET A 10 -42.34 16.33 11.71
C MET A 10 -41.48 15.37 12.51
N VAL A 11 -42.09 14.48 13.26
CA VAL A 11 -41.37 13.44 14.02
C VAL A 11 -40.64 12.46 13.06
N ALA A 12 -41.32 12.01 12.02
CA ALA A 12 -40.72 11.09 11.05
C ALA A 12 -39.49 11.71 10.34
N VAL A 13 -39.58 12.98 9.94
CA VAL A 13 -38.47 13.72 9.30
C VAL A 13 -37.30 13.91 10.27
N SER A 14 -37.57 14.31 11.52
CA SER A 14 -36.50 14.53 12.51
C SER A 14 -35.75 13.24 12.86
N VAL A 15 -36.47 12.13 13.04
CA VAL A 15 -35.85 10.82 13.24
C VAL A 15 -35.04 10.37 12.01
N GLY A 16 -35.58 10.58 10.81
CA GLY A 16 -34.90 10.28 9.56
C GLY A 16 -33.57 11.03 9.40
N LEU A 17 -33.52 12.31 9.74
CA LEU A 17 -32.30 13.13 9.67
C LEU A 17 -31.21 12.65 10.65
N VAL A 18 -31.59 12.28 11.88
CA VAL A 18 -30.64 11.74 12.88
C VAL A 18 -30.04 10.40 12.41
N VAL A 19 -30.86 9.50 11.94
CA VAL A 19 -30.40 8.18 11.45
C VAL A 19 -29.49 8.33 10.23
N THR A 20 -29.86 9.20 9.27
CA THR A 20 -29.05 9.44 8.07
C THR A 20 -27.68 10.04 8.42
N GLY A 21 -27.62 10.94 9.39
CA GLY A 21 -26.37 11.54 9.85
C GLY A 21 -25.38 10.51 10.40
N MET A 22 -25.82 9.54 11.19
CA MET A 22 -24.99 8.47 11.74
C MET A 22 -24.43 7.54 10.67
N ILE A 23 -25.17 7.27 9.60
CA ILE A 23 -24.74 6.37 8.51
C ILE A 23 -23.58 6.97 7.73
N ILE A 24 -23.61 8.29 7.45
CA ILE A 24 -22.58 8.95 6.63
C ILE A 24 -21.21 8.91 7.30
N VAL A 25 -21.13 9.13 8.62
CA VAL A 25 -19.86 9.12 9.36
C VAL A 25 -19.22 7.72 9.33
N ASN A 26 -20.00 6.68 9.56
CA ASN A 26 -19.51 5.30 9.52
C ASN A 26 -19.08 4.87 8.12
N TYR A 27 -19.78 5.33 7.08
CA TYR A 27 -19.45 5.02 5.69
C TYR A 27 -18.06 5.56 5.28
N ASN A 28 -17.72 6.78 5.66
CA ASN A 28 -16.42 7.38 5.35
C ASN A 28 -15.26 6.62 6.00
N SER A 29 -15.39 6.26 7.28
CA SER A 29 -14.38 5.47 7.99
C SER A 29 -14.20 4.08 7.38
N TYR A 30 -15.30 3.43 7.02
CA TYR A 30 -15.28 2.13 6.33
C TYR A 30 -14.57 2.23 4.97
N ASN A 31 -14.90 3.24 4.17
CA ASN A 31 -14.29 3.42 2.85
C ASN A 31 -12.78 3.62 2.95
N THR A 32 -12.30 4.50 3.85
CA THR A 32 -10.86 4.71 4.06
C THR A 32 -10.17 3.44 4.55
N THR A 33 -10.83 2.64 5.41
CA THR A 33 -10.29 1.33 5.85
C THR A 33 -10.13 0.36 4.67
N GLN A 34 -11.09 0.33 3.74
CA GLN A 34 -11.00 -0.51 2.53
C GLN A 34 -9.88 -0.01 1.59
N GLN A 35 -9.72 1.31 1.46
CA GLN A 35 -8.62 1.90 0.68
C GLN A 35 -7.25 1.56 1.28
N LEU A 36 -7.11 1.60 2.62
CA LEU A 36 -5.91 1.18 3.33
C LEU A 36 -5.57 -0.29 3.02
N LYS A 37 -6.56 -1.18 3.14
CA LYS A 37 -6.40 -2.60 2.83
C LYS A 37 -5.98 -2.83 1.38
N GLN A 38 -6.63 -2.17 0.43
CA GLN A 38 -6.29 -2.28 -0.98
C GLN A 38 -4.89 -1.75 -1.28
N ALA A 39 -4.49 -0.61 -0.71
CA ALA A 39 -3.17 -0.04 -0.87
C ALA A 39 -2.08 -1.00 -0.33
N ALA A 40 -2.30 -1.60 0.84
CA ALA A 40 -1.38 -2.57 1.43
C ALA A 40 -1.26 -3.85 0.60
N LEU A 41 -2.38 -4.40 0.11
CA LEU A 41 -2.37 -5.58 -0.76
C LEU A 41 -1.69 -5.29 -2.10
N THR A 42 -1.91 -4.10 -2.68
CA THR A 42 -1.22 -3.66 -3.90
C THR A 42 0.27 -3.53 -3.66
N LEU A 43 0.69 -2.93 -2.56
CA LEU A 43 2.10 -2.86 -2.17
C LEU A 43 2.71 -4.26 -2.05
N LYS A 44 2.08 -5.16 -1.30
CA LYS A 44 2.51 -6.55 -1.14
C LYS A 44 2.66 -7.29 -2.47
N ASN A 45 1.70 -7.13 -3.37
CA ASN A 45 1.74 -7.74 -4.70
C ASN A 45 2.87 -7.17 -5.56
N ASN A 46 3.10 -5.86 -5.51
CA ASN A 46 4.19 -5.21 -6.24
C ASN A 46 5.56 -5.61 -5.69
N ILE A 47 5.71 -5.79 -4.37
CA ILE A 47 6.95 -6.33 -3.80
C ILE A 47 7.21 -7.74 -4.32
N ARG A 48 6.22 -8.63 -4.31
CA ARG A 48 6.35 -9.99 -4.87
C ARG A 48 6.66 -9.99 -6.36
N PHE A 49 6.05 -9.06 -7.11
CA PHE A 49 6.34 -8.89 -8.52
C PHE A 49 7.81 -8.53 -8.75
N ILE A 50 8.36 -7.59 -7.97
CA ILE A 50 9.76 -7.16 -8.05
C ILE A 50 10.68 -8.30 -7.64
N GLU A 51 10.38 -9.00 -6.55
CA GLU A 51 11.11 -10.20 -6.11
C GLU A 51 11.20 -11.23 -7.24
N THR A 52 10.06 -11.55 -7.88
CA THR A 52 10.00 -12.48 -9.00
C THR A 52 10.83 -12.01 -10.19
N LYS A 53 10.77 -10.71 -10.52
CA LYS A 53 11.59 -10.10 -11.59
C LYS A 53 13.07 -10.20 -11.28
N ALA A 54 13.47 -9.92 -10.04
CA ALA A 54 14.86 -10.05 -9.60
C ALA A 54 15.32 -11.51 -9.62
N ALA A 55 14.53 -12.43 -9.05
CA ALA A 55 14.84 -13.86 -9.02
C ALA A 55 15.00 -14.46 -10.42
N SER A 56 14.16 -14.04 -11.36
CA SER A 56 14.20 -14.49 -12.77
C SER A 56 15.27 -13.78 -13.60
N GLY A 57 15.99 -12.80 -13.04
CA GLY A 57 17.03 -12.07 -13.75
C GLY A 57 16.50 -11.25 -14.95
N VAL A 58 15.22 -10.83 -14.90
CA VAL A 58 14.58 -10.08 -15.99
C VAL A 58 15.21 -8.70 -16.11
N LYS A 59 15.91 -8.46 -17.22
CA LYS A 59 16.51 -7.17 -17.54
C LYS A 59 15.45 -6.19 -18.07
N PRO A 60 15.59 -4.90 -17.76
CA PRO A 60 14.76 -3.87 -18.37
C PRO A 60 15.07 -3.75 -19.86
N SER A 61 14.13 -3.19 -20.62
CA SER A 61 14.39 -2.78 -22.01
C SER A 61 15.44 -1.66 -22.03
N GLY A 62 16.45 -1.81 -22.89
CA GLY A 62 17.57 -0.86 -23.03
C GLY A 62 18.92 -1.45 -22.64
N SER A 63 19.91 -0.60 -22.46
CA SER A 63 21.32 -0.98 -22.22
C SER A 63 21.54 -1.40 -20.77
N CYS A 64 21.22 -2.63 -20.43
CA CYS A 64 21.55 -3.24 -19.13
C CYS A 64 22.57 -4.35 -19.31
N THR A 65 23.86 -4.04 -19.18
CA THR A 65 24.94 -5.04 -19.29
C THR A 65 24.91 -6.03 -18.14
N SER A 66 24.80 -5.57 -16.91
CA SER A 66 24.74 -6.41 -15.71
C SER A 66 23.60 -5.96 -14.81
N LEU A 67 22.58 -6.82 -14.64
CA LEU A 67 21.50 -6.58 -13.73
C LEU A 67 21.96 -6.86 -12.30
N THR A 68 21.95 -5.85 -11.44
CA THR A 68 22.26 -5.99 -10.00
C THR A 68 21.05 -6.52 -9.25
N GLY A 69 19.86 -6.04 -9.63
CA GLY A 69 18.59 -6.41 -8.99
C GLY A 69 17.45 -5.49 -9.41
N TRP A 70 16.41 -5.50 -8.61
CA TRP A 70 15.28 -4.59 -8.70
C TRP A 70 15.17 -3.82 -7.38
N ASN A 71 14.94 -2.52 -7.44
CA ASN A 71 14.84 -1.67 -6.26
C ASN A 71 13.42 -1.15 -6.07
N MET A 72 13.08 -0.91 -4.82
CA MET A 72 11.87 -0.20 -4.41
C MET A 72 12.26 0.91 -3.44
N THR A 73 11.81 2.14 -3.76
CA THR A 73 12.03 3.32 -2.93
C THR A 73 10.69 3.78 -2.37
N PHE A 74 10.64 3.97 -1.07
CA PHE A 74 9.43 4.35 -0.34
C PHE A 74 9.44 5.83 -0.01
N SER A 75 8.24 6.43 -0.03
CA SER A 75 7.95 7.80 0.42
C SER A 75 6.66 7.82 1.23
N ALA A 76 6.38 8.92 1.93
CA ALA A 76 5.17 9.03 2.75
C ALA A 76 3.86 8.79 1.95
N ASN A 77 3.82 9.17 0.68
CA ASN A 77 2.61 9.15 -0.14
C ASN A 77 2.60 8.07 -1.22
N GLY A 78 3.60 7.16 -1.23
CA GLY A 78 3.69 6.14 -2.26
C GLY A 78 5.05 5.47 -2.32
N TYR A 79 5.32 4.81 -3.43
CA TYR A 79 6.61 4.16 -3.68
C TYR A 79 6.90 4.12 -5.19
N THR A 80 8.17 3.99 -5.50
CA THR A 80 8.64 3.76 -6.86
C THR A 80 9.41 2.46 -6.93
N TYR A 81 9.37 1.79 -8.08
CA TYR A 81 10.19 0.61 -8.30
C TYR A 81 10.72 0.54 -9.72
N GLY A 82 11.86 -0.09 -9.88
CA GLY A 82 12.54 -0.22 -11.16
C GLY A 82 13.74 -1.15 -11.11
N ALA A 83 14.32 -1.43 -12.27
CA ALA A 83 15.54 -2.23 -12.35
C ALA A 83 16.76 -1.42 -11.95
N ASN A 84 17.75 -2.13 -11.39
CA ASN A 84 19.05 -1.59 -11.02
C ASN A 84 20.13 -2.33 -11.81
N CYS A 85 20.82 -1.61 -12.68
CA CYS A 85 21.89 -2.15 -13.52
C CYS A 85 23.22 -1.47 -13.15
N ASN A 86 24.22 -2.27 -12.81
CA ASN A 86 25.54 -1.77 -12.36
C ASN A 86 25.44 -0.79 -11.16
N GLY A 87 24.46 -0.97 -10.27
CA GLY A 87 24.24 -0.09 -9.13
C GLY A 87 23.45 1.18 -9.43
N VAL A 88 23.02 1.40 -10.68
CA VAL A 88 22.27 2.58 -11.11
C VAL A 88 20.86 2.16 -11.58
N ALA A 89 19.87 3.03 -11.35
CA ALA A 89 18.51 2.82 -11.87
C ALA A 89 18.54 2.76 -13.41
N ALA A 90 17.89 1.76 -13.99
CA ALA A 90 17.88 1.55 -15.43
C ALA A 90 16.47 1.20 -15.93
N GLY A 91 16.16 1.66 -17.14
CA GLY A 91 14.86 1.46 -17.75
C GLY A 91 13.77 2.34 -17.13
N THR A 92 12.52 1.94 -17.31
CA THR A 92 11.36 2.68 -16.81
C THR A 92 11.13 2.43 -15.32
N THR A 93 11.08 3.50 -14.54
CA THR A 93 10.65 3.45 -13.12
C THR A 93 9.13 3.60 -13.05
N THR A 94 8.48 2.72 -12.32
CA THR A 94 7.04 2.79 -12.06
C THR A 94 6.80 3.50 -10.73
N THR A 95 5.93 4.51 -10.74
CA THR A 95 5.50 5.23 -9.54
C THR A 95 4.09 4.82 -9.17
N VAL A 96 3.86 4.50 -7.91
CA VAL A 96 2.55 4.18 -7.33
C VAL A 96 2.28 5.14 -6.18
N THR A 97 1.17 5.87 -6.27
CA THR A 97 0.71 6.80 -5.23
C THR A 97 -0.37 6.13 -4.40
N PHE A 98 -0.34 6.34 -3.10
CA PHE A 98 -1.42 5.85 -2.22
C PHE A 98 -2.70 6.67 -2.41
N PRO A 99 -3.88 6.07 -2.18
CA PRO A 99 -5.14 6.81 -2.13
C PRO A 99 -5.13 7.92 -1.08
N SER A 100 -5.97 8.94 -1.27
CA SER A 100 -6.15 10.01 -0.27
C SER A 100 -6.53 9.43 1.11
N GLY A 101 -5.89 9.91 2.17
CA GLY A 101 -6.11 9.42 3.52
C GLY A 101 -5.31 8.16 3.90
N VAL A 102 -4.47 7.64 3.01
CA VAL A 102 -3.52 6.57 3.29
C VAL A 102 -2.10 7.11 3.19
N THR A 103 -1.31 6.94 4.23
CA THR A 103 0.09 7.36 4.27
C THR A 103 0.98 6.27 4.85
N LEU A 104 2.25 6.34 4.53
CA LEU A 104 3.26 5.45 5.08
C LEU A 104 3.87 6.12 6.31
N THR A 105 3.71 5.50 7.47
CA THR A 105 4.15 6.04 8.77
C THR A 105 5.46 5.45 9.25
N SER A 106 5.82 4.24 8.79
CA SER A 106 7.12 3.64 9.08
C SER A 106 7.84 3.32 7.77
N LEU A 107 8.99 3.94 7.55
CA LEU A 107 9.89 3.66 6.45
C LEU A 107 10.89 2.57 6.84
N PRO A 108 11.29 1.71 5.91
CA PRO A 108 12.33 0.73 6.18
C PRO A 108 13.67 1.42 6.48
N SER A 109 14.49 0.80 7.31
CA SER A 109 15.82 1.31 7.66
C SER A 109 16.76 1.42 6.46
N GLN A 110 16.55 0.58 5.45
CA GLN A 110 17.20 0.63 4.15
C GLN A 110 16.20 1.12 3.11
N ASN A 111 16.44 2.29 2.54
CA ASN A 111 15.60 2.87 1.50
C ASN A 111 16.52 3.52 0.43
N PRO A 112 16.63 2.96 -0.76
CA PRO A 112 15.81 1.89 -1.34
C PRO A 112 16.10 0.48 -0.81
N ILE A 113 15.06 -0.38 -0.83
CA ILE A 113 15.24 -1.83 -0.70
C ILE A 113 15.62 -2.38 -2.07
N VAL A 114 16.71 -3.15 -2.13
CA VAL A 114 17.19 -3.81 -3.35
C VAL A 114 16.97 -5.31 -3.23
N PHE A 115 16.26 -5.87 -4.19
CA PHE A 115 16.08 -7.31 -4.37
C PHE A 115 17.14 -7.79 -5.36
N TYR A 116 18.09 -8.58 -4.90
CA TYR A 116 19.19 -9.07 -5.72
C TYR A 116 18.75 -10.15 -6.70
N VAL A 117 19.44 -10.23 -7.83
CA VAL A 117 19.17 -11.26 -8.84
C VAL A 117 19.43 -12.67 -8.30
N LEU A 118 18.76 -13.67 -8.91
CA LEU A 118 18.95 -15.09 -8.62
C LEU A 118 18.69 -15.45 -7.14
N SER A 119 17.64 -14.86 -6.57
CA SER A 119 17.19 -15.14 -5.19
C SER A 119 18.26 -14.96 -4.11
N ARG A 120 19.17 -14.01 -4.30
CA ARG A 120 20.21 -13.66 -3.30
C ARG A 120 19.68 -12.84 -2.13
N GLY A 121 18.34 -12.71 -2.01
CA GLY A 121 17.69 -11.93 -0.97
C GLY A 121 17.72 -10.42 -1.24
N THR A 122 17.74 -9.65 -0.18
CA THR A 122 17.68 -8.18 -0.22
C THR A 122 18.93 -7.56 0.42
N ASN A 123 19.06 -6.22 0.32
CA ASN A 123 20.08 -5.46 1.05
C ASN A 123 19.73 -5.24 2.53
N LEU A 124 18.64 -5.83 3.04
CA LEU A 124 18.24 -5.70 4.43
C LEU A 124 19.14 -6.53 5.35
N ASN A 125 19.54 -5.95 6.48
CA ASN A 125 20.26 -6.68 7.54
C ASN A 125 19.33 -7.52 8.39
N ALA A 126 18.08 -7.06 8.59
CA ALA A 126 16.99 -7.73 9.30
C ALA A 126 15.68 -7.46 8.56
N SER A 127 14.60 -8.15 8.94
CA SER A 127 13.27 -7.89 8.39
C SER A 127 12.87 -6.43 8.59
N ALA A 128 12.29 -5.83 7.54
CA ALA A 128 11.79 -4.46 7.56
C ALA A 128 10.27 -4.47 7.62
N THR A 129 9.71 -3.77 8.59
CA THR A 129 8.25 -3.55 8.70
C THR A 129 7.90 -2.21 8.09
N ILE A 130 6.95 -2.23 7.18
CA ILE A 130 6.38 -1.06 6.51
C ILE A 130 4.96 -0.90 7.03
N THR A 131 4.66 0.24 7.66
CA THR A 131 3.35 0.51 8.24
C THR A 131 2.62 1.55 7.40
N LEU A 132 1.49 1.16 6.83
CA LEU A 132 0.53 2.07 6.20
C LEU A 132 -0.54 2.44 7.23
N SER A 133 -0.90 3.71 7.28
CA SER A 133 -1.93 4.23 8.20
C SER A 133 -3.05 4.92 7.43
N GLY A 134 -4.29 4.74 7.91
CA GLY A 134 -5.49 5.38 7.36
C GLY A 134 -6.71 5.13 8.24
N ALA A 135 -7.60 6.11 8.43
CA ALA A 135 -8.80 6.02 9.28
C ALA A 135 -8.50 5.53 10.71
N SER A 136 -7.43 6.00 11.33
CA SER A 136 -6.98 5.59 12.67
C SER A 136 -6.67 4.09 12.80
N LYS A 137 -6.37 3.43 11.68
CA LYS A 137 -5.95 2.03 11.60
C LYS A 137 -4.62 1.91 10.91
N ASN A 138 -3.90 0.84 11.21
CA ASN A 138 -2.61 0.53 10.63
C ASN A 138 -2.69 -0.81 9.88
N TYR A 139 -1.90 -0.92 8.83
CA TYR A 139 -1.66 -2.18 8.14
C TYR A 139 -0.15 -2.38 7.99
N GLU A 140 0.34 -3.51 8.44
CA GLU A 140 1.77 -3.81 8.42
C GLU A 140 2.10 -4.82 7.32
N VAL A 141 3.11 -4.48 6.51
CA VAL A 141 3.74 -5.35 5.54
C VAL A 141 5.18 -5.58 5.97
N VAL A 142 5.58 -6.82 6.06
CA VAL A 142 6.93 -7.23 6.49
C VAL A 142 7.69 -7.81 5.32
N ILE A 143 8.89 -7.28 5.08
CA ILE A 143 9.83 -7.78 4.07
C ILE A 143 10.99 -8.44 4.79
N GLY A 144 11.19 -9.72 4.57
CA GLY A 144 12.30 -10.47 5.13
C GLY A 144 13.61 -10.20 4.40
N LYS A 145 14.73 -10.50 5.07
CA LYS A 145 16.07 -10.42 4.49
C LYS A 145 16.22 -11.25 3.21
N ASN A 146 15.53 -12.37 3.13
CA ASN A 146 15.57 -13.27 1.97
C ASN A 146 14.69 -12.81 0.82
N GLY A 147 13.91 -11.71 1.01
CA GLY A 147 12.97 -11.18 0.03
C GLY A 147 11.53 -11.64 0.24
N ASP A 148 11.28 -12.57 1.16
CA ASP A 148 9.94 -13.03 1.50
C ASP A 148 9.06 -11.88 2.01
N VAL A 149 7.76 -11.93 1.67
CA VAL A 149 6.80 -10.88 2.01
C VAL A 149 5.61 -11.47 2.74
N SER A 150 5.39 -10.98 3.95
CA SER A 150 4.23 -11.30 4.79
C SER A 150 3.49 -10.04 5.20
N ASP A 151 2.35 -10.19 5.83
CA ASP A 151 1.57 -9.09 6.41
C ASP A 151 0.90 -9.52 7.71
N ASN A 152 0.74 -8.58 8.63
CA ASN A 152 0.06 -8.76 9.91
C ASN A 152 -1.42 -8.32 9.86
N GLY A 153 -1.88 -7.85 8.69
CA GLY A 153 -3.25 -7.39 8.52
C GLY A 153 -3.51 -6.00 9.11
N ILE A 154 -4.81 -5.68 9.30
CA ILE A 154 -5.25 -4.43 9.90
C ILE A 154 -5.22 -4.57 11.43
N GLN A 155 -4.66 -3.55 12.07
CA GLN A 155 -4.57 -3.39 13.52
C GLN A 155 -5.26 -2.11 13.99
#